data_465b7eafe0da5bdd400d10b009498c25
#
_entry.id   465b7eafe0da5bdd400d10b009498c25
#
_cell.length_a   1.000
_cell.length_b   1.000
_cell.length_c   1.000
_cell.angle_alpha   90.00
_cell.angle_beta   90.00
_cell.angle_gamma   90.00
#
_symmetry.space_group_name_H-M   'P 1'
#
loop_
_entity.id
_entity.type
_entity.pdbx_description
1 polymer ?
#
loop_
_entity_poly.entity_id
_entity_poly.type
_entity_poly.pdbx_seq_one_letter_code
_entity_poly.pdbx_strand_id
1 'polypeptide(L)'
;MFSNLDQITLLVILFSLCLGGFTKGVISWGFPVISLPILTIVLPPTSALFLLFFPIIFANIREINFKNMRNYKKLIPFSIGIFSGILIGSYIFHNTKSEIISIAIGITIIIFAFINFKGFKINEILVSNKLFGLLYGLFSGIIGGMTTVLGPLMIIYLVSLNFSKEKFSQNVSFLVFATLIPLYIMFFTYQKVVVNDFLVTSLALIPAMFMQYLGLKIRDKIPQKTFKNLTLVFLTVVGLLVLYKHLL
;
A
#
# COMPACT_ATOMS: atom_id res chain seq x y z
N MET A 1 21.07 -4.61 -2.70
CA MET A 1 20.08 -4.42 -1.62
C MET A 1 19.90 -5.70 -0.76
N PHE A 2 20.02 -6.90 -1.33
CA PHE A 2 19.67 -8.18 -0.69
C PHE A 2 20.85 -9.16 -0.61
N SER A 3 22.06 -8.68 -0.33
CA SER A 3 23.29 -9.49 -0.43
C SER A 3 23.53 -10.47 0.73
N ASN A 4 22.95 -10.27 1.90
CA ASN A 4 23.20 -11.11 3.08
C ASN A 4 21.90 -11.22 3.91
N LEU A 5 20.97 -12.04 3.43
CA LEU A 5 19.73 -12.32 4.15
C LEU A 5 19.93 -13.57 5.02
N ASP A 6 19.82 -13.42 6.32
CA ASP A 6 19.79 -14.54 7.27
C ASP A 6 18.44 -15.28 7.20
N GLN A 7 18.39 -16.47 7.79
CA GLN A 7 17.18 -17.32 7.75
C GLN A 7 15.96 -16.64 8.38
N ILE A 8 16.14 -15.89 9.45
CA ILE A 8 15.04 -15.19 10.14
C ILE A 8 14.46 -14.10 9.23
N THR A 9 15.32 -13.30 8.59
CA THR A 9 14.92 -12.28 7.62
C THR A 9 14.13 -12.90 6.45
N LEU A 10 14.58 -14.04 5.91
CA LEU A 10 13.87 -14.74 4.84
C LEU A 10 12.49 -15.23 5.28
N LEU A 11 12.35 -15.76 6.49
CA LEU A 11 11.05 -16.18 7.04
C LEU A 11 10.10 -15.00 7.22
N VAL A 12 10.58 -13.86 7.72
CA VAL A 12 9.78 -12.63 7.87
C VAL A 12 9.35 -12.09 6.51
N ILE A 13 10.24 -12.11 5.52
CA ILE A 13 9.91 -11.72 4.13
C ILE A 13 8.79 -12.62 3.59
N LEU A 14 8.95 -13.93 3.67
CA LEU A 14 7.96 -14.90 3.18
C LEU A 14 6.60 -14.71 3.87
N PHE A 15 6.59 -14.61 5.19
CA PHE A 15 5.40 -14.36 5.99
C PHE A 15 4.69 -13.06 5.56
N SER A 16 5.45 -11.99 5.40
CA SER A 16 4.95 -10.67 4.98
C SER A 16 4.28 -10.72 3.60
N LEU A 17 4.93 -11.36 2.62
CA LEU A 17 4.41 -11.50 1.26
C LEU A 17 3.14 -12.38 1.23
N CYS A 18 3.15 -13.48 1.98
CA CYS A 18 2.00 -14.36 2.10
C CYS A 18 0.80 -13.64 2.74
N LEU A 19 1.00 -12.97 3.85
CA LEU A 19 -0.07 -12.28 4.57
C LEU A 19 -0.62 -11.11 3.77
N GLY A 20 0.25 -10.30 3.15
CA GLY A 20 -0.14 -9.18 2.30
C GLY A 20 -0.91 -9.64 1.06
N GLY A 21 -0.41 -10.67 0.36
CA GLY A 21 -1.08 -11.26 -0.79
C GLY A 21 -2.45 -11.81 -0.42
N PHE A 22 -2.54 -12.61 0.64
CA PHE A 22 -3.81 -13.14 1.14
C PHE A 22 -4.82 -12.04 1.46
N THR A 23 -4.40 -11.02 2.20
CA THR A 23 -5.26 -9.87 2.55
C THR A 23 -5.76 -9.14 1.31
N LYS A 24 -4.88 -8.86 0.34
CA LYS A 24 -5.27 -8.26 -0.94
C LYS A 24 -6.32 -9.12 -1.65
N GLY A 25 -6.18 -10.44 -1.63
CA GLY A 25 -7.15 -11.37 -2.20
C GLY A 25 -8.52 -11.26 -1.53
N VAL A 26 -8.56 -11.21 -0.19
CA VAL A 26 -9.83 -11.20 0.57
C VAL A 26 -10.55 -9.85 0.51
N ILE A 27 -9.86 -8.73 0.72
CA ILE A 27 -10.50 -7.40 0.86
C ILE A 27 -10.19 -6.43 -0.27
N SER A 28 -9.49 -6.85 -1.32
CA SER A 28 -9.11 -6.08 -2.52
C SER A 28 -8.06 -5.00 -2.30
N TRP A 29 -7.57 -4.81 -1.09
CA TRP A 29 -6.53 -3.84 -0.75
C TRP A 29 -5.63 -4.38 0.37
N GLY A 30 -4.62 -3.62 0.77
CA GLY A 30 -3.83 -3.94 1.96
C GLY A 30 -2.49 -4.62 1.68
N PHE A 31 -2.18 -5.06 0.45
CA PHE A 31 -0.92 -5.73 0.18
C PHE A 31 0.29 -4.91 0.68
N PRO A 32 0.55 -3.69 0.17
CA PRO A 32 1.67 -2.90 0.67
C PRO A 32 1.47 -2.42 2.12
N VAL A 33 0.22 -2.15 2.52
CA VAL A 33 -0.10 -1.67 3.87
C VAL A 33 0.24 -2.68 4.96
N ILE A 34 0.16 -3.98 4.65
CA ILE A 34 0.53 -5.07 5.56
C ILE A 34 2.00 -5.44 5.37
N SER A 35 2.42 -5.65 4.13
CA SER A 35 3.75 -6.20 3.87
C SER A 35 4.86 -5.22 4.23
N LEU A 36 4.71 -3.94 3.89
CA LEU A 36 5.77 -2.97 4.09
C LEU A 36 6.18 -2.81 5.57
N PRO A 37 5.25 -2.61 6.52
CA PRO A 37 5.64 -2.45 7.93
C PRO A 37 6.31 -3.69 8.50
N ILE A 38 5.85 -4.89 8.13
CA ILE A 38 6.48 -6.13 8.57
C ILE A 38 7.91 -6.21 8.02
N LEU A 39 8.09 -5.86 6.75
CA LEU A 39 9.40 -5.86 6.11
C LEU A 39 10.34 -4.84 6.73
N THR A 40 9.86 -3.66 7.17
CA THR A 40 10.70 -2.65 7.83
C THR A 40 11.17 -3.07 9.22
N ILE A 41 10.63 -4.15 9.79
CA ILE A 41 11.19 -4.76 11.00
C ILE A 41 12.57 -5.38 10.71
N VAL A 42 12.79 -5.91 9.50
CA VAL A 42 14.03 -6.66 9.17
C VAL A 42 14.85 -6.04 8.03
N LEU A 43 14.25 -5.15 7.24
CA LEU A 43 14.89 -4.48 6.10
C LEU A 43 14.80 -2.96 6.22
N PRO A 44 15.78 -2.22 5.66
CA PRO A 44 15.62 -0.78 5.45
C PRO A 44 14.37 -0.46 4.61
N PRO A 45 13.66 0.67 4.86
CA PRO A 45 12.44 1.03 4.12
C PRO A 45 12.58 1.03 2.60
N THR A 46 13.74 1.45 2.08
CA THR A 46 14.05 1.44 0.64
C THR A 46 14.10 0.01 0.08
N SER A 47 14.77 -0.92 0.76
CA SER A 47 14.83 -2.32 0.36
C SER A 47 13.46 -3.00 0.48
N ALA A 48 12.72 -2.71 1.56
CA ALA A 48 11.35 -3.20 1.75
C ALA A 48 10.41 -2.72 0.62
N LEU A 49 10.49 -1.43 0.23
CA LEU A 49 9.72 -0.88 -0.87
C LEU A 49 10.07 -1.57 -2.20
N PHE A 50 11.36 -1.77 -2.49
CA PHE A 50 11.79 -2.38 -3.74
C PHE A 50 11.42 -3.86 -3.82
N LEU A 51 11.47 -4.59 -2.71
CA LEU A 51 11.04 -6.00 -2.66
C LEU A 51 9.59 -6.17 -3.12
N LEU A 52 8.74 -5.18 -2.87
CA LEU A 52 7.33 -5.20 -3.26
C LEU A 52 7.06 -4.72 -4.70
N PHE A 53 8.08 -4.37 -5.47
CA PHE A 53 7.95 -3.79 -6.81
C PHE A 53 7.06 -4.63 -7.73
N PHE A 54 7.51 -5.83 -8.09
CA PHE A 54 6.71 -6.71 -8.94
C PHE A 54 5.44 -7.22 -8.24
N PRO A 55 5.49 -7.67 -6.98
CA PRO A 55 4.28 -8.10 -6.29
C PRO A 55 3.14 -7.08 -6.30
N ILE A 56 3.40 -5.78 -6.07
CA ILE A 56 2.33 -4.76 -6.10
C ILE A 56 1.80 -4.55 -7.52
N ILE A 57 2.68 -4.50 -8.53
CA ILE A 57 2.26 -4.32 -9.93
C ILE A 57 1.32 -5.46 -10.33
N PHE A 58 1.75 -6.71 -10.16
CA PHE A 58 0.99 -7.88 -10.59
C PHE A 58 -0.27 -8.10 -9.76
N ALA A 59 -0.25 -7.78 -8.47
CA ALA A 59 -1.43 -7.86 -7.60
C ALA A 59 -2.56 -6.91 -8.04
N ASN A 60 -2.25 -5.81 -8.68
CA ASN A 60 -3.24 -4.80 -9.06
C ASN A 60 -3.61 -4.82 -10.54
N ILE A 61 -2.68 -5.12 -11.45
CA ILE A 61 -2.93 -5.05 -12.90
C ILE A 61 -4.08 -5.96 -13.34
N ARG A 62 -4.27 -7.11 -12.70
CA ARG A 62 -5.33 -8.08 -13.00
C ARG A 62 -6.73 -7.58 -12.68
N GLU A 63 -6.87 -6.65 -11.74
CA GLU A 63 -8.17 -6.15 -11.29
C GLU A 63 -8.59 -4.88 -12.04
N ILE A 64 -7.70 -4.25 -12.80
CA ILE A 64 -7.99 -3.04 -13.59
C ILE A 64 -8.85 -3.41 -14.80
N ASN A 65 -9.98 -2.73 -14.96
CA ASN A 65 -10.82 -2.88 -16.13
C ASN A 65 -10.35 -1.97 -17.28
N PHE A 66 -9.35 -2.41 -18.03
CA PHE A 66 -8.79 -1.66 -19.17
C PHE A 66 -9.78 -1.47 -20.32
N LYS A 67 -10.80 -2.33 -20.45
CA LYS A 67 -11.82 -2.22 -21.50
C LYS A 67 -12.74 -1.02 -21.30
N ASN A 68 -12.92 -0.57 -20.06
CA ASN A 68 -13.82 0.54 -19.73
C ASN A 68 -13.15 1.59 -18.84
N MET A 69 -12.15 2.28 -19.39
CA MET A 69 -11.41 3.35 -18.70
C MET A 69 -12.29 4.56 -18.31
N ARG A 70 -13.47 4.69 -18.92
CA ARG A 70 -14.45 5.75 -18.56
C ARG A 70 -14.91 5.63 -17.11
N ASN A 71 -14.89 4.44 -16.53
CA ASN A 71 -15.26 4.22 -15.12
C ASN A 71 -14.38 4.99 -14.14
N TYR A 72 -13.14 5.31 -14.53
CA TYR A 72 -12.16 5.99 -13.66
C TYR A 72 -12.19 7.52 -13.77
N LYS A 73 -13.03 8.12 -14.65
CA LYS A 73 -13.07 9.58 -14.84
C LYS A 73 -13.31 10.36 -13.56
N LYS A 74 -14.14 9.85 -12.65
CA LYS A 74 -14.40 10.49 -11.35
C LYS A 74 -13.17 10.52 -10.44
N LEU A 75 -12.19 9.65 -10.66
CA LEU A 75 -10.97 9.54 -9.87
C LEU A 75 -9.82 10.39 -10.41
N ILE A 76 -9.95 10.96 -11.62
CA ILE A 76 -8.88 11.74 -12.26
C ILE A 76 -8.38 12.88 -11.38
N PRO A 77 -9.23 13.74 -10.78
CA PRO A 77 -8.74 14.82 -9.92
C PRO A 77 -7.93 14.30 -8.74
N PHE A 78 -8.42 13.26 -8.08
CA PHE A 78 -7.70 12.58 -7.00
C PHE A 78 -6.38 11.96 -7.49
N SER A 79 -6.39 11.32 -8.68
CA SER A 79 -5.20 10.70 -9.27
C SER A 79 -4.10 11.73 -9.59
N ILE A 80 -4.48 12.91 -10.10
CA ILE A 80 -3.55 14.00 -10.36
C ILE A 80 -2.96 14.51 -9.03
N GLY A 81 -3.83 14.73 -8.03
CA GLY A 81 -3.39 15.17 -6.71
C GLY A 81 -2.42 14.18 -6.06
N ILE A 82 -2.79 12.88 -6.03
CA ILE A 82 -1.95 11.86 -5.40
C ILE A 82 -0.63 11.68 -6.14
N PHE A 83 -0.62 11.77 -7.47
CA PHE A 83 0.59 11.73 -8.28
C PHE A 83 1.57 12.84 -7.88
N SER A 84 1.10 14.09 -7.87
CA SER A 84 1.91 15.26 -7.47
C SER A 84 2.37 15.17 -6.02
N GLY A 85 1.48 14.73 -5.11
CA GLY A 85 1.81 14.54 -3.71
C GLY A 85 2.87 13.47 -3.48
N ILE A 86 2.84 12.36 -4.23
CA ILE A 86 3.85 11.30 -4.14
C ILE A 86 5.23 11.81 -4.56
N LEU A 87 5.33 12.64 -5.57
CA LEU A 87 6.62 13.22 -5.96
C LEU A 87 7.24 14.01 -4.79
N ILE A 88 6.43 14.84 -4.12
CA ILE A 88 6.87 15.62 -2.95
C ILE A 88 7.23 14.68 -1.79
N GLY A 89 6.33 13.76 -1.44
CA GLY A 89 6.51 12.82 -0.33
C GLY A 89 7.69 11.88 -0.54
N SER A 90 7.90 11.38 -1.77
CA SER A 90 9.05 10.53 -2.10
C SER A 90 10.38 11.29 -2.05
N TYR A 91 10.38 12.58 -2.41
CA TYR A 91 11.55 13.43 -2.19
C TYR A 91 11.92 13.48 -0.70
N ILE A 92 10.94 13.67 0.19
CA ILE A 92 11.16 13.64 1.65
C ILE A 92 11.65 12.26 2.08
N PHE A 93 11.03 11.17 1.60
CA PHE A 93 11.44 9.79 1.90
C PHE A 93 12.93 9.55 1.60
N HIS A 94 13.41 9.94 0.43
CA HIS A 94 14.78 9.66 0.01
C HIS A 94 15.83 10.58 0.65
N ASN A 95 15.42 11.75 1.19
CA ASN A 95 16.30 12.70 1.85
C ASN A 95 16.20 12.65 3.39
N THR A 96 15.51 11.67 3.94
CA THR A 96 15.31 11.50 5.38
C THR A 96 15.98 10.21 5.86
N LYS A 97 16.48 10.20 7.10
CA LYS A 97 17.08 9.00 7.71
C LYS A 97 16.08 7.85 7.81
N SER A 98 16.55 6.62 7.57
CA SER A 98 15.72 5.41 7.58
C SER A 98 14.93 5.20 8.86
N GLU A 99 15.52 5.55 10.01
CA GLU A 99 14.86 5.44 11.33
C GLU A 99 13.63 6.36 11.42
N ILE A 100 13.77 7.63 10.98
CA ILE A 100 12.66 8.59 10.97
C ILE A 100 11.54 8.12 10.03
N ILE A 101 11.90 7.57 8.88
CA ILE A 101 10.93 7.01 7.94
C ILE A 101 10.21 5.80 8.55
N SER A 102 10.94 4.90 9.21
CA SER A 102 10.33 3.74 9.89
C SER A 102 9.35 4.18 10.98
N ILE A 103 9.70 5.18 11.78
CA ILE A 103 8.82 5.77 12.79
C ILE A 103 7.57 6.37 12.12
N ALA A 104 7.75 7.14 11.05
CA ALA A 104 6.64 7.74 10.29
C ALA A 104 5.70 6.66 9.71
N ILE A 105 6.23 5.54 9.21
CA ILE A 105 5.46 4.38 8.78
C ILE A 105 4.63 3.82 9.94
N GLY A 106 5.25 3.57 11.10
CA GLY A 106 4.59 3.04 12.29
C GLY A 106 3.43 3.94 12.76
N ILE A 107 3.68 5.25 12.89
CA ILE A 107 2.66 6.24 13.27
C ILE A 107 1.51 6.26 12.25
N THR A 108 1.83 6.31 10.96
CA THR A 108 0.82 6.36 9.89
C THR A 108 -0.10 5.15 9.94
N ILE A 109 0.44 3.96 10.20
CA ILE A 109 -0.33 2.72 10.27
C ILE A 109 -1.24 2.70 11.49
N ILE A 110 -0.79 3.15 12.65
CA ILE A 110 -1.61 3.22 13.87
C ILE A 110 -2.76 4.21 13.68
N ILE A 111 -2.47 5.40 13.15
CA ILE A 111 -3.49 6.40 12.84
C ILE A 111 -4.50 5.83 11.84
N PHE A 112 -4.02 5.14 10.81
CA PHE A 112 -4.87 4.48 9.83
C PHE A 112 -5.76 3.41 10.46
N ALA A 113 -5.20 2.52 11.26
CA ALA A 113 -5.96 1.47 11.92
C ALA A 113 -7.08 2.08 12.77
N PHE A 114 -6.78 3.13 13.54
CA PHE A 114 -7.74 3.83 14.37
C PHE A 114 -8.88 4.49 13.57
N ILE A 115 -8.56 5.24 12.52
CA ILE A 115 -9.54 5.91 11.66
C ILE A 115 -10.46 4.88 10.99
N ASN A 116 -9.88 3.79 10.48
CA ASN A 116 -10.67 2.75 9.80
C ASN A 116 -11.48 1.88 10.75
N PHE A 117 -11.00 1.68 11.97
CA PHE A 117 -11.76 0.99 13.03
C PHE A 117 -13.02 1.76 13.41
N LYS A 118 -12.94 3.09 13.51
CA LYS A 118 -14.09 3.97 13.73
C LYS A 118 -15.04 4.06 12.53
N GLY A 119 -14.64 3.56 11.36
CA GLY A 119 -15.48 3.59 10.16
C GLY A 119 -15.67 5.00 9.59
N PHE A 120 -14.68 5.87 9.75
CA PHE A 120 -14.74 7.25 9.25
C PHE A 120 -15.01 7.31 7.74
N LYS A 121 -15.96 8.15 7.35
CA LYS A 121 -16.30 8.46 5.95
C LYS A 121 -16.32 9.96 5.75
N ILE A 122 -15.88 10.40 4.57
CA ILE A 122 -15.99 11.80 4.16
C ILE A 122 -17.40 12.01 3.60
N ASN A 123 -17.94 13.21 3.74
CA ASN A 123 -19.24 13.54 3.15
C ASN A 123 -19.20 13.33 1.62
N GLU A 124 -20.19 12.64 1.07
CA GLU A 124 -20.28 12.31 -0.36
C GLU A 124 -20.26 13.54 -1.26
N ILE A 125 -20.87 14.64 -0.84
CA ILE A 125 -20.87 15.92 -1.57
C ILE A 125 -19.43 16.45 -1.72
N LEU A 126 -18.65 16.40 -0.64
CA LEU A 126 -17.23 16.83 -0.66
C LEU A 126 -16.39 15.95 -1.57
N VAL A 127 -16.53 14.61 -1.45
CA VAL A 127 -15.75 13.64 -2.25
C VAL A 127 -16.07 13.76 -3.75
N SER A 128 -17.28 14.19 -4.09
CA SER A 128 -17.69 14.41 -5.48
C SER A 128 -17.16 15.72 -6.07
N ASN A 129 -16.67 16.64 -5.24
CA ASN A 129 -16.07 17.89 -5.69
C ASN A 129 -14.66 17.64 -6.25
N LYS A 130 -14.42 18.13 -7.47
CA LYS A 130 -13.12 17.91 -8.17
C LYS A 130 -11.95 18.57 -7.44
N LEU A 131 -12.13 19.78 -6.91
CA LEU A 131 -11.09 20.51 -6.18
C LEU A 131 -10.75 19.80 -4.87
N PHE A 132 -11.78 19.36 -4.13
CA PHE A 132 -11.58 18.56 -2.93
C PHE A 132 -10.83 17.26 -3.25
N GLY A 133 -11.22 16.55 -4.32
CA GLY A 133 -10.54 15.34 -4.78
C GLY A 133 -9.06 15.59 -5.08
N LEU A 134 -8.73 16.69 -5.77
CA LEU A 134 -7.34 17.07 -6.06
C LEU A 134 -6.54 17.36 -4.79
N LEU A 135 -7.06 18.21 -3.88
CA LEU A 135 -6.36 18.59 -2.65
C LEU A 135 -6.21 17.41 -1.68
N TYR A 136 -7.27 16.61 -1.53
CA TYR A 136 -7.22 15.41 -0.70
C TYR A 136 -6.26 14.36 -1.28
N GLY A 137 -6.22 14.25 -2.62
CA GLY A 137 -5.24 13.42 -3.33
C GLY A 137 -3.80 13.91 -3.09
N LEU A 138 -3.55 15.22 -3.19
CA LEU A 138 -2.24 15.81 -2.92
C LEU A 138 -1.77 15.51 -1.49
N PHE A 139 -2.61 15.74 -0.50
CA PHE A 139 -2.32 15.43 0.90
C PHE A 139 -2.06 13.94 1.12
N SER A 140 -2.92 13.08 0.56
CA SER A 140 -2.76 11.63 0.62
C SER A 140 -1.47 11.17 -0.04
N GLY A 141 -1.11 11.80 -1.16
CA GLY A 141 0.11 11.51 -1.89
C GLY A 141 1.37 11.93 -1.15
N ILE A 142 1.38 13.06 -0.47
CA ILE A 142 2.53 13.51 0.35
C ILE A 142 2.78 12.49 1.47
N ILE A 143 1.76 12.15 2.25
CA ILE A 143 1.88 11.16 3.33
C ILE A 143 2.28 9.79 2.76
N GLY A 144 1.58 9.34 1.71
CA GLY A 144 1.85 8.05 1.08
C GLY A 144 3.23 7.97 0.44
N GLY A 145 3.71 9.03 -0.20
CA GLY A 145 5.06 9.10 -0.78
C GLY A 145 6.16 9.12 0.28
N MET A 146 5.94 9.82 1.41
CA MET A 146 6.88 9.89 2.53
C MET A 146 6.96 8.58 3.31
N THR A 147 5.86 7.90 3.51
CA THR A 147 5.79 6.66 4.31
C THR A 147 5.70 5.39 3.46
N THR A 148 5.52 5.54 2.15
CA THR A 148 5.20 4.46 1.21
C THR A 148 3.90 3.69 1.53
N VAL A 149 3.16 4.12 2.57
CA VAL A 149 1.88 3.56 3.00
C VAL A 149 0.73 4.31 2.28
N LEU A 150 0.51 3.99 1.01
CA LEU A 150 -0.42 4.69 0.12
C LEU A 150 -1.91 4.39 0.38
N GLY A 151 -2.22 3.28 1.05
CA GLY A 151 -3.59 2.77 1.16
C GLY A 151 -4.56 3.59 2.00
N PRO A 152 -4.18 4.08 3.18
CA PRO A 152 -5.09 4.59 4.20
C PRO A 152 -6.07 5.65 3.73
N LEU A 153 -5.56 6.80 3.32
CA LEU A 153 -6.37 7.95 2.92
C LEU A 153 -7.11 7.69 1.61
N MET A 154 -6.46 6.97 0.68
CA MET A 154 -7.08 6.54 -0.58
C MET A 154 -8.31 5.64 -0.33
N ILE A 155 -8.23 4.71 0.61
CA ILE A 155 -9.36 3.83 0.96
C ILE A 155 -10.52 4.62 1.57
N ILE A 156 -10.24 5.58 2.46
CA ILE A 156 -11.28 6.45 3.02
C ILE A 156 -12.01 7.22 1.91
N TYR A 157 -11.25 7.78 0.95
CA TYR A 157 -11.82 8.47 -0.20
C TYR A 157 -12.73 7.55 -1.04
N LEU A 158 -12.23 6.35 -1.38
CA LEU A 158 -12.98 5.39 -2.20
C LEU A 158 -14.22 4.83 -1.50
N VAL A 159 -14.13 4.54 -0.20
CA VAL A 159 -15.28 4.06 0.60
C VAL A 159 -16.38 5.13 0.66
N SER A 160 -16.01 6.40 0.68
CA SER A 160 -16.95 7.54 0.72
C SER A 160 -17.70 7.75 -0.59
N LEU A 161 -17.21 7.19 -1.71
CA LEU A 161 -17.87 7.20 -3.02
C LEU A 161 -18.92 6.08 -3.21
N ASN A 162 -19.14 5.24 -2.20
CA ASN A 162 -20.18 4.20 -2.16
C ASN A 162 -20.23 3.28 -3.41
N PHE A 163 -19.08 2.85 -3.94
CA PHE A 163 -19.02 1.92 -5.06
C PHE A 163 -19.48 0.51 -4.69
N SER A 164 -20.00 -0.24 -5.67
CA SER A 164 -20.21 -1.70 -5.53
C SER A 164 -18.86 -2.40 -5.26
N LYS A 165 -18.88 -3.59 -4.65
CA LYS A 165 -17.67 -4.36 -4.30
C LYS A 165 -16.70 -4.50 -5.47
N GLU A 166 -17.22 -4.85 -6.66
CA GLU A 166 -16.41 -5.03 -7.86
C GLU A 166 -15.78 -3.71 -8.33
N LYS A 167 -16.59 -2.63 -8.44
CA LYS A 167 -16.08 -1.30 -8.79
C LYS A 167 -15.09 -0.77 -7.75
N PHE A 168 -15.31 -1.03 -6.48
CA PHE A 168 -14.36 -0.68 -5.42
C PHE A 168 -13.01 -1.35 -5.65
N SER A 169 -12.98 -2.67 -5.90
CA SER A 169 -11.74 -3.41 -6.18
C SER A 169 -11.00 -2.85 -7.40
N GLN A 170 -11.73 -2.63 -8.51
CA GLN A 170 -11.17 -2.05 -9.73
C GLN A 170 -10.59 -0.65 -9.50
N ASN A 171 -11.32 0.21 -8.76
CA ASN A 171 -10.90 1.58 -8.47
C ASN A 171 -9.69 1.63 -7.53
N VAL A 172 -9.65 0.77 -6.50
CA VAL A 172 -8.47 0.61 -5.65
C VAL A 172 -7.25 0.23 -6.48
N SER A 173 -7.39 -0.80 -7.31
CA SER A 173 -6.27 -1.31 -8.12
C SER A 173 -5.80 -0.29 -9.16
N PHE A 174 -6.71 0.45 -9.77
CA PHE A 174 -6.38 1.57 -10.67
C PHE A 174 -5.59 2.66 -9.95
N LEU A 175 -6.06 3.12 -8.78
CA LEU A 175 -5.36 4.17 -8.02
C LEU A 175 -4.01 3.69 -7.50
N VAL A 176 -3.93 2.48 -6.96
CA VAL A 176 -2.64 1.91 -6.53
C VAL A 176 -1.68 1.86 -7.72
N PHE A 177 -2.11 1.36 -8.87
CA PHE A 177 -1.27 1.31 -10.06
C PHE A 177 -0.80 2.71 -10.50
N ALA A 178 -1.71 3.70 -10.50
CA ALA A 178 -1.36 5.09 -10.83
C ALA A 178 -0.34 5.69 -9.85
N THR A 179 -0.37 5.29 -8.57
CA THR A 179 0.58 5.76 -7.55
C THR A 179 1.97 5.13 -7.70
N LEU A 180 2.05 3.93 -8.29
CA LEU A 180 3.35 3.26 -8.48
C LEU A 180 4.24 4.02 -9.47
N ILE A 181 3.67 4.69 -10.47
CA ILE A 181 4.43 5.41 -11.48
C ILE A 181 5.31 6.49 -10.85
N PRO A 182 4.78 7.52 -10.16
CA PRO A 182 5.62 8.53 -9.52
C PRO A 182 6.52 7.97 -8.42
N LEU A 183 6.02 6.98 -7.66
CA LEU A 183 6.77 6.38 -6.57
C LEU A 183 8.05 5.69 -7.07
N TYR A 184 7.94 4.85 -8.10
CA TYR A 184 9.11 4.13 -8.62
C TYR A 184 9.97 4.98 -9.56
N ILE A 185 9.43 6.00 -10.23
CA ILE A 185 10.26 7.01 -10.91
C ILE A 185 11.20 7.65 -9.88
N MET A 186 10.68 8.14 -8.76
CA MET A 186 11.49 8.73 -7.69
C MET A 186 12.45 7.70 -7.09
N PHE A 187 11.99 6.47 -6.85
CA PHE A 187 12.86 5.41 -6.33
C PHE A 187 14.08 5.19 -7.22
N PHE A 188 13.91 4.99 -8.53
CA PHE A 188 15.02 4.76 -9.47
C PHE A 188 15.89 5.99 -9.70
N THR A 189 15.40 7.19 -9.40
CA THR A 189 16.22 8.42 -9.42
C THR A 189 17.22 8.44 -8.26
N TYR A 190 16.82 7.95 -7.09
CA TYR A 190 17.64 8.01 -5.87
C TYR A 190 18.41 6.72 -5.56
N GLN A 191 17.95 5.58 -6.03
CA GLN A 191 18.51 4.27 -5.68
C GLN A 191 19.16 3.59 -6.87
N LYS A 192 20.39 3.13 -6.67
CA LYS A 192 21.08 2.25 -7.61
C LYS A 192 20.60 0.81 -7.41
N VAL A 193 20.00 0.23 -8.42
CA VAL A 193 19.48 -1.13 -8.41
C VAL A 193 20.33 -2.01 -9.33
N VAL A 194 20.69 -3.18 -8.87
CA VAL A 194 21.44 -4.19 -9.66
C VAL A 194 20.50 -5.31 -10.13
N VAL A 195 20.93 -6.05 -11.14
CA VAL A 195 20.12 -7.14 -11.73
C VAL A 195 19.68 -8.17 -10.69
N ASN A 196 20.55 -8.50 -9.72
CA ASN A 196 20.20 -9.43 -8.64
C ASN A 196 19.04 -8.94 -7.76
N ASP A 197 18.89 -7.62 -7.58
CA ASP A 197 17.77 -7.09 -6.80
C ASP A 197 16.44 -7.34 -7.54
N PHE A 198 16.41 -7.25 -8.88
CA PHE A 198 15.24 -7.60 -9.69
C PHE A 198 14.89 -9.08 -9.62
N LEU A 199 15.89 -9.97 -9.54
CA LEU A 199 15.65 -11.39 -9.35
C LEU A 199 14.94 -11.66 -8.03
N VAL A 200 15.39 -11.02 -6.93
CA VAL A 200 14.77 -11.19 -5.61
C VAL A 200 13.31 -10.73 -5.61
N THR A 201 13.00 -9.55 -6.16
CA THR A 201 11.60 -9.09 -6.23
C THR A 201 10.75 -9.93 -7.19
N SER A 202 11.36 -10.55 -8.22
CA SER A 202 10.67 -11.51 -9.10
C SER A 202 10.30 -12.79 -8.36
N LEU A 203 11.20 -13.31 -7.52
CA LEU A 203 10.93 -14.47 -6.67
C LEU A 203 9.85 -14.17 -5.62
N ALA A 204 9.84 -12.95 -5.07
CA ALA A 204 8.82 -12.48 -4.13
C ALA A 204 7.39 -12.49 -4.73
N LEU A 205 7.29 -12.44 -6.06
CA LEU A 205 6.01 -12.54 -6.76
C LEU A 205 5.29 -13.87 -6.50
N ILE A 206 6.04 -14.98 -6.40
CA ILE A 206 5.46 -16.34 -6.30
C ILE A 206 4.59 -16.49 -5.05
N PRO A 207 5.11 -16.32 -3.81
CA PRO A 207 4.29 -16.46 -2.61
C PRO A 207 3.18 -15.41 -2.54
N ALA A 208 3.43 -14.18 -2.99
CA ALA A 208 2.45 -13.12 -2.97
C ALA A 208 1.23 -13.43 -3.87
N MET A 209 1.47 -13.86 -5.11
CA MET A 209 0.39 -14.19 -6.07
C MET A 209 -0.35 -15.47 -5.69
N PHE A 210 0.35 -16.48 -5.20
CA PHE A 210 -0.26 -17.71 -4.72
C PHE A 210 -1.24 -17.43 -3.57
N MET A 211 -0.81 -16.65 -2.59
CA MET A 211 -1.65 -16.29 -1.44
C MET A 211 -2.78 -15.33 -1.81
N GLN A 212 -2.57 -14.41 -2.76
CA GLN A 212 -3.64 -13.59 -3.30
C GLN A 212 -4.73 -14.45 -3.99
N TYR A 213 -4.32 -15.45 -4.76
CA TYR A 213 -5.26 -16.39 -5.39
C TYR A 213 -6.08 -17.16 -4.36
N LEU A 214 -5.46 -17.65 -3.28
CA LEU A 214 -6.18 -18.30 -2.18
C LEU A 214 -7.15 -17.33 -1.49
N GLY A 215 -6.72 -16.09 -1.23
CA GLY A 215 -7.57 -15.05 -0.67
C GLY A 215 -8.80 -14.75 -1.55
N LEU A 216 -8.62 -14.69 -2.87
CA LEU A 216 -9.73 -14.51 -3.81
C LEU A 216 -10.73 -15.65 -3.75
N LYS A 217 -10.28 -16.91 -3.64
CA LYS A 217 -11.17 -18.10 -3.56
C LYS A 217 -12.07 -18.10 -2.33
N ILE A 218 -11.60 -17.54 -1.22
CA ILE A 218 -12.35 -17.55 0.03
C ILE A 218 -13.02 -16.20 0.33
N ARG A 219 -12.84 -15.21 -0.53
CA ARG A 219 -13.33 -13.83 -0.37
C ARG A 219 -14.82 -13.75 -0.03
N ASP A 220 -15.64 -14.57 -0.71
CA ASP A 220 -17.10 -14.58 -0.54
C ASP A 220 -17.54 -15.41 0.68
N LYS A 221 -16.65 -16.25 1.22
CA LYS A 221 -16.91 -17.10 2.39
C LYS A 221 -16.61 -16.40 3.71
N ILE A 222 -15.79 -15.35 3.71
CA ILE A 222 -15.40 -14.63 4.93
C ILE A 222 -16.23 -13.34 5.05
N PRO A 223 -16.85 -13.10 6.21
CA PRO A 223 -17.50 -11.82 6.49
C PRO A 223 -16.46 -10.69 6.43
N GLN A 224 -16.58 -9.81 5.45
CA GLN A 224 -15.61 -8.75 5.19
C GLN A 224 -15.36 -7.85 6.40
N LYS A 225 -16.39 -7.60 7.22
CA LYS A 225 -16.27 -6.80 8.44
C LYS A 225 -15.33 -7.45 9.45
N THR A 226 -15.47 -8.76 9.68
CA THR A 226 -14.62 -9.51 10.62
C THR A 226 -13.18 -9.52 10.15
N PHE A 227 -12.95 -9.84 8.86
CA PHE A 227 -11.61 -9.86 8.30
C PHE A 227 -10.94 -8.48 8.34
N LYS A 228 -11.69 -7.41 7.99
CA LYS A 228 -11.21 -6.04 8.08
C LYS A 228 -10.78 -5.70 9.52
N ASN A 229 -11.60 -6.00 10.51
CA ASN A 229 -11.29 -5.70 11.92
C ASN A 229 -10.05 -6.45 12.41
N LEU A 230 -9.91 -7.74 12.09
CA LEU A 230 -8.71 -8.52 12.39
C LEU A 230 -7.46 -7.93 11.75
N THR A 231 -7.57 -7.52 10.49
CA THR A 231 -6.46 -6.84 9.77
C THR A 231 -6.06 -5.53 10.45
N LEU A 232 -7.04 -4.72 10.92
CA LEU A 232 -6.75 -3.46 11.59
C LEU A 232 -6.09 -3.67 12.96
N VAL A 233 -6.54 -4.67 13.73
CA VAL A 233 -5.90 -5.06 15.01
C VAL A 233 -4.46 -5.50 14.74
N PHE A 234 -4.25 -6.38 13.76
CA PHE A 234 -2.91 -6.84 13.38
C PHE A 234 -2.00 -5.67 12.96
N LEU A 235 -2.50 -4.75 12.13
CA LEU A 235 -1.74 -3.55 11.73
C LEU A 235 -1.38 -2.66 12.92
N THR A 236 -2.26 -2.53 13.91
CA THR A 236 -1.95 -1.77 15.12
C THR A 236 -0.79 -2.42 15.88
N VAL A 237 -0.80 -3.74 16.04
CA VAL A 237 0.30 -4.48 16.68
C VAL A 237 1.61 -4.30 15.91
N VAL A 238 1.58 -4.47 14.59
CA VAL A 238 2.78 -4.28 13.74
C VAL A 238 3.29 -2.84 13.80
N GLY A 239 2.39 -1.85 13.76
CA GLY A 239 2.77 -0.44 13.90
C GLY A 239 3.47 -0.15 15.24
N LEU A 240 2.96 -0.73 16.34
CA LEU A 240 3.60 -0.62 17.67
C LEU A 240 4.98 -1.30 17.70
N LEU A 241 5.12 -2.49 17.08
CA LEU A 241 6.41 -3.19 16.99
C LEU A 241 7.44 -2.38 16.20
N VAL A 242 7.02 -1.76 15.08
CA VAL A 242 7.90 -0.88 14.29
C VAL A 242 8.35 0.33 15.13
N LEU A 243 7.43 0.96 15.87
CA LEU A 243 7.78 2.08 16.75
C LEU A 243 8.72 1.64 17.88
N TYR A 244 8.41 0.53 18.54
CA TYR A 244 9.25 -0.02 19.62
C TYR A 244 10.69 -0.24 19.14
N LYS A 245 10.87 -0.86 17.97
CA LYS A 245 12.19 -1.13 17.41
C LYS A 245 13.02 0.12 17.09
N HIS A 246 12.40 1.22 16.71
CA HIS A 246 13.09 2.42 16.20
C HIS A 246 13.09 3.60 17.19
N LEU A 247 12.34 3.52 18.29
CA LEU A 247 12.33 4.54 19.35
C LEU A 247 13.15 4.13 20.57
N LEU A 248 13.35 2.83 20.79
CA LEU A 248 14.16 2.24 21.86
C LEU A 248 15.39 1.53 21.31
#